data_1fce473c3c7d0c2e7f6c25d29ca00b12
#
_entry.id   1fce473c3c7d0c2e7f6c25d29ca00b12
#
_cell.length_a   1.000
_cell.length_b   1.000
_cell.length_c   1.000
_cell.angle_alpha   90.00
_cell.angle_beta   90.00
_cell.angle_gamma   90.00
#
_symmetry.space_group_name_H-M   'P 1'
#
loop_
_entity.id
_entity.type
_entity.pdbx_description
1 polymer ?
#
loop_
_entity_poly.entity_id
_entity_poly.type
_entity_poly.pdbx_seq_one_letter_code
_entity_poly.pdbx_strand_id
1 'polypeptide(L)'
;MADPRSTTGFPSPADPFRENPLDINALLVRNKASTFLMRSAGRIPAWSIEEGDILVVDRSCGAEEGDLAVITRDGKLALREVPSGNASAWGVVRGIVRVLRRRE
;
A
#
# COMPACT_ATOMS: atom_id res chain seq x y z
N MET A 1 -20.37 -2.49 27.39
CA MET A 1 -20.83 -1.95 26.11
C MET A 1 -19.85 -0.93 25.58
N ALA A 2 -19.56 -1.01 24.29
CA ALA A 2 -18.57 -0.11 23.72
C ALA A 2 -19.12 1.30 23.64
N ASP A 3 -18.24 2.30 23.86
CA ASP A 3 -18.56 3.68 23.63
C ASP A 3 -18.85 3.87 22.13
N PRO A 4 -19.99 4.45 21.74
CA PRO A 4 -20.28 4.65 20.32
C PRO A 4 -19.24 5.50 19.58
N ARG A 5 -18.41 6.23 20.31
CA ARG A 5 -17.34 7.00 19.71
C ARG A 5 -16.04 6.18 19.56
N SER A 6 -16.00 5.02 20.19
CA SER A 6 -14.85 4.15 20.08
C SER A 6 -14.83 3.49 18.72
N THR A 7 -13.68 3.44 18.11
CA THR A 7 -13.47 2.62 16.93
C THR A 7 -13.38 1.18 17.41
N THR A 8 -14.29 0.36 16.97
CA THR A 8 -14.33 -1.04 17.40
C THR A 8 -13.31 -1.86 16.63
N GLY A 9 -12.90 -2.96 17.22
CA GLY A 9 -12.00 -3.90 16.59
C GLY A 9 -10.51 -3.67 16.86
N PHE A 10 -10.19 -2.62 17.61
CA PHE A 10 -8.80 -2.36 17.96
C PHE A 10 -8.54 -2.77 19.40
N PRO A 11 -7.61 -3.71 19.63
CA PRO A 11 -7.28 -4.07 21.00
C PRO A 11 -6.58 -2.92 21.71
N SER A 12 -6.80 -2.83 23.02
CA SER A 12 -6.07 -1.88 23.84
C SER A 12 -4.58 -2.22 23.82
N PRO A 13 -3.70 -1.23 23.81
CA PRO A 13 -2.26 -1.51 23.94
C PRO A 13 -1.91 -2.27 25.22
N ALA A 14 -2.76 -2.18 26.25
CA ALA A 14 -2.56 -2.90 27.49
C ALA A 14 -3.22 -4.28 27.50
N ASP A 15 -3.91 -4.66 26.44
CA ASP A 15 -4.60 -5.93 26.35
C ASP A 15 -3.57 -7.07 26.27
N PRO A 16 -3.56 -8.03 27.22
CA PRO A 16 -2.61 -9.12 27.18
C PRO A 16 -2.82 -10.08 26.00
N PHE A 17 -3.99 -10.01 25.37
CA PHE A 17 -4.31 -10.89 24.23
C PHE A 17 -4.13 -10.21 22.89
N ARG A 18 -3.67 -8.96 22.86
CA ARG A 18 -3.43 -8.31 21.59
C ARG A 18 -2.27 -8.99 20.86
N GLU A 19 -2.29 -8.84 19.54
CA GLU A 19 -1.21 -9.36 18.72
C GLU A 19 0.11 -8.66 19.04
N ASN A 20 1.19 -9.28 18.63
CA ASN A 20 2.50 -8.65 18.70
C ASN A 20 2.49 -7.33 17.96
N PRO A 21 3.29 -6.35 18.40
CA PRO A 21 3.35 -5.07 17.70
C PRO A 21 3.64 -5.26 16.23
N LEU A 22 2.95 -4.48 15.40
CA LEU A 22 3.18 -4.52 13.97
C LEU A 22 4.46 -3.77 13.63
N ASP A 23 5.23 -4.37 12.75
CA ASP A 23 6.40 -3.73 12.17
C ASP A 23 6.05 -3.36 10.73
N ILE A 24 5.92 -2.09 10.47
CA ILE A 24 5.52 -1.60 9.15
C ILE A 24 6.52 -2.03 8.08
N ASN A 25 7.80 -1.99 8.40
CA ASN A 25 8.81 -2.44 7.45
C ASN A 25 8.66 -3.92 7.11
N ALA A 26 8.48 -4.75 8.14
CA ALA A 26 8.29 -6.18 7.90
C ALA A 26 7.02 -6.47 7.12
N LEU A 27 5.98 -5.66 7.34
CA LEU A 27 4.70 -5.84 6.68
C LEU A 27 4.76 -5.45 5.21
N LEU A 28 5.41 -4.34 4.89
CA LEU A 28 5.35 -3.75 3.56
C LEU A 28 6.61 -3.94 2.73
N VAL A 29 7.75 -4.14 3.37
CA VAL A 29 9.04 -4.24 2.67
C VAL A 29 9.57 -5.66 2.79
N ARG A 30 9.32 -6.46 1.76
CA ARG A 30 9.83 -7.85 1.72
C ARG A 30 11.27 -7.90 1.30
N ASN A 31 11.63 -7.04 0.36
CA ASN A 31 13.00 -6.99 -0.18
C ASN A 31 13.40 -5.53 -0.28
N LYS A 32 14.25 -5.11 0.63
CA LYS A 32 14.65 -3.71 0.71
C LYS A 32 15.33 -3.22 -0.57
N ALA A 33 16.10 -4.08 -1.21
CA ALA A 33 16.84 -3.69 -2.41
C ALA A 33 15.91 -3.47 -3.62
N SER A 34 14.72 -4.06 -3.61
CA SER A 34 13.78 -3.95 -4.72
C SER A 34 12.52 -3.16 -4.36
N THR A 35 12.48 -2.53 -3.20
CA THR A 35 11.34 -1.75 -2.76
C THR A 35 11.59 -0.27 -3.00
N PHE A 36 10.64 0.37 -3.67
CA PHE A 36 10.71 1.78 -4.02
C PHE A 36 9.49 2.50 -3.49
N LEU A 37 9.70 3.74 -3.05
CA LEU A 37 8.61 4.59 -2.60
C LEU A 37 8.33 5.59 -3.70
N MET A 38 7.05 5.70 -4.06
CA MET A 38 6.61 6.61 -5.11
C MET A 38 5.44 7.42 -4.59
N ARG A 39 5.36 8.68 -4.98
CA ARG A 39 4.25 9.52 -4.59
C ARG A 39 3.20 9.50 -5.68
N SER A 40 1.95 9.26 -5.30
CA SER A 40 0.87 9.25 -6.29
C SER A 40 0.62 10.65 -6.81
N ALA A 41 0.59 10.78 -8.13
CA ALA A 41 0.34 12.06 -8.79
C ALA A 41 -1.14 12.37 -8.92
N GLY A 42 -2.02 11.42 -8.62
CA GLY A 42 -3.44 11.61 -8.76
C GLY A 42 -4.24 10.64 -7.92
N ARG A 43 -5.56 10.78 -8.00
CA ARG A 43 -6.48 9.94 -7.25
C ARG A 43 -6.81 8.67 -8.02
N ILE A 44 -6.92 7.57 -7.28
CA ILE A 44 -7.39 6.29 -7.83
C ILE A 44 -8.50 5.80 -6.89
N PRO A 45 -9.74 6.24 -7.12
CA PRO A 45 -10.84 5.96 -6.19
C PRO A 45 -11.09 4.47 -5.93
N ALA A 46 -10.89 3.64 -6.94
CA ALA A 46 -11.10 2.19 -6.80
C ALA A 46 -10.19 1.57 -5.74
N TRP A 47 -9.06 2.20 -5.44
CA TRP A 47 -8.09 1.74 -4.44
C TRP A 47 -8.00 2.70 -3.26
N SER A 48 -8.88 3.69 -3.20
CA SER A 48 -8.88 4.73 -2.17
C SER A 48 -7.55 5.47 -2.07
N ILE A 49 -6.86 5.61 -3.18
CA ILE A 49 -5.61 6.33 -3.26
C ILE A 49 -5.89 7.80 -3.54
N GLU A 50 -5.29 8.67 -2.74
CA GLU A 50 -5.38 10.11 -2.91
C GLU A 50 -4.08 10.67 -3.45
N GLU A 51 -4.17 11.83 -4.10
CA GLU A 51 -2.98 12.50 -4.58
C GLU A 51 -2.02 12.75 -3.42
N GLY A 52 -0.76 12.44 -3.63
CA GLY A 52 0.27 12.60 -2.62
C GLY A 52 0.48 11.40 -1.72
N ASP A 53 -0.35 10.37 -1.83
CA ASP A 53 -0.11 9.14 -1.09
C ASP A 53 1.22 8.52 -1.48
N ILE A 54 1.87 7.87 -0.53
CA ILE A 54 3.12 7.18 -0.79
C ILE A 54 2.81 5.73 -1.14
N LEU A 55 3.25 5.31 -2.31
CA LEU A 55 3.08 3.94 -2.78
C LEU A 55 4.33 3.15 -2.46
N VAL A 56 4.15 2.00 -1.83
CA VAL A 56 5.24 1.07 -1.55
C VAL A 56 5.25 0.03 -2.67
N VAL A 57 6.23 0.13 -3.54
CA VAL A 57 6.29 -0.65 -4.78
C VAL A 57 7.43 -1.66 -4.70
N ASP A 58 7.11 -2.92 -4.93
CA ASP A 58 8.08 -4.00 -4.90
C ASP A 58 8.31 -4.50 -6.32
N ARG A 59 9.55 -4.44 -6.77
CA ARG A 59 9.93 -4.90 -8.10
C ARG A 59 10.33 -6.37 -8.14
N SER A 60 10.43 -7.01 -6.98
CA SER A 60 10.78 -8.43 -6.92
C SER A 60 9.57 -9.34 -7.03
N CYS A 61 8.35 -8.79 -6.89
CA CYS A 61 7.13 -9.58 -7.00
C CYS A 61 6.66 -9.67 -8.44
N GLY A 62 6.17 -10.83 -8.84
CA GLY A 62 5.42 -10.94 -10.07
C GLY A 62 4.01 -10.39 -9.87
N ALA A 63 3.50 -9.68 -10.86
CA ALA A 63 2.15 -9.13 -10.78
C ALA A 63 1.13 -10.23 -11.07
N GLU A 64 0.13 -10.32 -10.20
CA GLU A 64 -0.96 -11.27 -10.34
C GLU A 64 -2.27 -10.56 -10.61
N GLU A 65 -3.26 -11.30 -11.11
CA GLU A 65 -4.57 -10.75 -11.36
C GLU A 65 -5.11 -10.09 -10.09
N GLY A 66 -5.64 -8.90 -10.25
CA GLY A 66 -6.20 -8.13 -9.15
C GLY A 66 -5.20 -7.25 -8.42
N ASP A 67 -3.91 -7.43 -8.65
CA ASP A 67 -2.91 -6.54 -8.05
C ASP A 67 -3.00 -5.15 -8.66
N LEU A 68 -2.67 -4.16 -7.85
CA LEU A 68 -2.39 -2.82 -8.37
C LEU A 68 -0.91 -2.78 -8.71
N ALA A 69 -0.60 -2.49 -9.96
CA ALA A 69 0.76 -2.54 -10.45
C ALA A 69 1.18 -1.22 -11.08
N VAL A 70 2.48 -1.01 -11.07
CA VAL A 70 3.10 0.08 -11.81
C VAL A 70 3.51 -0.51 -13.15
N ILE A 71 3.03 0.08 -14.22
CA ILE A 71 3.35 -0.36 -15.58
C ILE A 71 4.04 0.77 -16.33
N THR A 72 4.72 0.42 -17.40
CA THR A 72 5.28 1.41 -18.33
C THR A 72 4.31 1.61 -19.48
N ARG A 73 3.94 2.85 -19.71
CA ARG A 73 3.08 3.21 -20.82
C ARG A 73 3.66 4.46 -21.49
N ASP A 74 3.98 4.34 -22.77
CA ASP A 74 4.54 5.46 -23.55
C ASP A 74 5.76 6.08 -22.87
N GLY A 75 6.62 5.23 -22.31
CA GLY A 75 7.84 5.68 -21.66
C GLY A 75 7.65 6.25 -20.26
N LYS A 76 6.43 6.23 -19.75
CA LYS A 76 6.12 6.76 -18.42
C LYS A 76 5.56 5.67 -17.53
N LEU A 77 5.69 5.85 -16.22
CA LEU A 77 5.10 4.93 -15.26
C LEU A 77 3.65 5.31 -15.00
N ALA A 78 2.79 4.32 -14.95
CA ALA A 78 1.37 4.49 -14.68
C ALA A 78 0.89 3.37 -13.76
N LEU A 79 -0.22 3.61 -13.06
CA LEU A 79 -0.83 2.59 -12.20
C LEU A 79 -1.94 1.90 -12.97
N ARG A 80 -2.04 0.60 -12.78
CA ARG A 80 -3.10 -0.19 -13.40
C ARG A 80 -3.41 -1.42 -12.55
N GLU A 81 -4.69 -1.74 -12.43
CA GLU A 81 -5.07 -3.03 -11.86
C GLU A 81 -4.78 -4.12 -12.89
N VAL A 82 -4.15 -5.18 -12.46
CA VAL A 82 -3.75 -6.26 -13.36
C VAL A 82 -4.97 -7.06 -13.79
N PRO A 83 -5.25 -7.14 -15.11
CA PRO A 83 -6.38 -7.92 -15.60
C PRO A 83 -6.09 -9.41 -15.49
N SER A 84 -7.05 -10.24 -15.87
CA SER A 84 -6.84 -11.68 -15.90
C SER A 84 -5.71 -12.04 -16.85
N GLY A 85 -4.94 -13.06 -16.48
CA GLY A 85 -3.77 -13.46 -17.23
C GLY A 85 -2.53 -12.75 -16.72
N ASN A 86 -1.41 -13.07 -17.34
CA ASN A 86 -0.14 -12.46 -16.97
C ASN A 86 0.01 -11.09 -17.59
N ALA A 87 0.45 -10.15 -16.80
CA ALA A 87 0.78 -8.82 -17.28
C ALA A 87 2.20 -8.48 -16.86
N SER A 88 2.95 -7.90 -17.78
CA SER A 88 4.26 -7.37 -17.47
C SER A 88 4.08 -6.10 -16.65
N ALA A 89 4.78 -6.02 -15.53
CA ALA A 89 4.71 -4.86 -14.66
C ALA A 89 6.10 -4.42 -14.26
N TRP A 90 6.24 -3.13 -14.07
CA TRP A 90 7.47 -2.56 -13.53
C TRP A 90 7.62 -2.93 -12.05
N GLY A 91 6.51 -2.96 -11.34
CA GLY A 91 6.47 -3.36 -9.94
C GLY A 91 5.04 -3.48 -9.45
N VAL A 92 4.88 -4.03 -8.25
CA VAL A 92 3.58 -4.27 -7.63
C VAL A 92 3.43 -3.34 -6.42
N VAL A 93 2.30 -2.67 -6.31
CA VAL A 93 2.01 -1.83 -5.16
C VAL A 93 1.59 -2.72 -4.01
N ARG A 94 2.43 -2.79 -2.99
CA ARG A 94 2.17 -3.63 -1.82
C ARG A 94 1.38 -2.91 -0.74
N GLY A 95 1.42 -1.60 -0.75
CA GLY A 95 0.69 -0.82 0.24
C GLY A 95 0.79 0.66 -0.03
N ILE A 96 0.02 1.41 0.72
CA ILE A 96 0.06 2.86 0.64
C ILE A 96 0.26 3.42 2.04
N VAL A 97 0.95 4.55 2.10
CA VAL A 97 1.14 5.29 3.34
C VAL A 97 0.63 6.70 3.13
N ARG A 98 -0.25 7.14 3.99
CA ARG A 98 -0.79 8.50 3.94
C ARG A 98 -0.46 9.21 5.24
N VAL A 99 0.21 10.35 5.10
CA VAL A 99 0.53 11.20 6.24
C VAL A 99 -0.61 12.18 6.39
N LEU A 100 -1.32 12.11 7.50
CA LEU A 100 -2.49 12.96 7.71
C LEU A 100 -2.11 14.33 8.24
N ARG A 101 -1.11 14.38 9.10
CA ARG A 101 -0.64 15.65 9.65
C ARG A 101 0.67 16.03 9.00
N ARG A 102 0.59 16.97 8.05
CA ARG A 102 1.75 17.32 7.22
C ARG A 102 2.54 18.50 7.75
N ARG A 103 2.08 19.10 8.85
CA ARG A 103 2.81 20.20 9.47
C ARG A 103 3.89 19.67 10.37
N GLU A 104 4.98 20.32 10.37
CA GLU A 104 6.12 20.01 11.23
C GLU A 104 6.12 20.85 12.47
#